data_b772d20277c71a9314cfcef7c46f4ef6
#
_entry.id   b772d20277c71a9314cfcef7c46f4ef6
#
_cell.length_a   1.000
_cell.length_b   1.000
_cell.length_c   1.000
_cell.angle_alpha   90.00
_cell.angle_beta   90.00
_cell.angle_gamma   90.00
#
_symmetry.space_group_name_H-M   'P 1'
#
loop_
_entity.id
_entity.type
_entity.pdbx_description
1 polymer ?
#
loop_
_entity_poly.entity_id
_entity_poly.type
_entity_poly.pdbx_seq_one_letter_code
_entity_poly.pdbx_strand_id
1 'polypeptide(L)'
;MLPIRDENPTLRPPVVTYGIIAANLAAWVLVQGMGAEPALSHSVCSLGLIPGELMGRIPAGTSVPVGPGVTCRVDQPGHPLALLTSMFMHGSWFHVLGNMWFLHVFGNNVEDVMGRFRFLAFYLLGGLAAAAAQVLAAPDSAIPMVGASGAIGAVMGSYVVLYPRAGVQTFVFLGIWARMMVLPAFLMLGYWFLLQLLSGALAPSEGGGVAFWAHVGGFLGGIVLTPLFLNRRLLAEHKAATGLA
;
A
#
# COMPACT_ATOMS: atom_id res chain seq x y z
N MET A 1 15.61 1.16 5.62
CA MET A 1 16.02 1.31 4.19
C MET A 1 14.94 2.10 3.46
N LEU A 2 15.32 3.18 2.76
CA LEU A 2 14.40 4.01 1.99
C LEU A 2 14.80 3.99 0.51
N PRO A 3 13.96 3.49 -0.41
CA PRO A 3 14.24 3.56 -1.85
C PRO A 3 14.15 5.01 -2.31
N ILE A 4 15.15 5.47 -3.05
CA ILE A 4 15.18 6.83 -3.60
C ILE A 4 14.72 6.83 -5.06
N ARG A 5 15.23 5.90 -5.85
CA ARG A 5 14.80 5.63 -7.23
C ARG A 5 15.28 4.24 -7.64
N ASP A 6 14.65 3.68 -8.64
CA ASP A 6 15.18 2.49 -9.30
C ASP A 6 16.03 2.88 -10.55
N GLU A 7 16.84 1.95 -11.02
CA GLU A 7 17.66 2.09 -12.22
C GLU A 7 17.03 1.39 -13.42
N ASN A 8 15.70 1.34 -13.42
CA ASN A 8 14.89 0.67 -14.44
C ASN A 8 14.10 1.72 -15.24
N PRO A 9 14.55 2.13 -16.43
CA PRO A 9 13.88 3.19 -17.17
C PRO A 9 12.54 2.72 -17.73
N THR A 10 11.53 3.57 -17.66
CA THR A 10 10.23 3.34 -18.28
C THR A 10 10.23 3.77 -19.75
N LEU A 11 9.53 3.01 -20.60
CA LEU A 11 9.38 3.33 -22.02
C LEU A 11 8.12 4.18 -22.30
N ARG A 12 7.16 4.16 -21.39
CA ARG A 12 5.85 4.82 -21.55
C ARG A 12 5.56 5.72 -20.37
N PRO A 13 4.86 6.86 -20.58
CA PRO A 13 4.47 7.73 -19.47
C PRO A 13 3.51 7.00 -18.51
N PRO A 14 3.81 6.98 -17.19
CA PRO A 14 3.03 6.26 -16.19
C PRO A 14 1.81 7.09 -15.73
N VAL A 15 0.82 7.20 -16.61
CA VAL A 15 -0.35 8.07 -16.44
C VAL A 15 -1.23 7.63 -15.28
N VAL A 16 -1.44 6.31 -15.12
CA VAL A 16 -2.29 5.78 -14.05
C VAL A 16 -1.60 5.87 -12.70
N THR A 17 -0.29 5.60 -12.65
CA THR A 17 0.52 5.79 -11.44
C THR A 17 0.37 7.22 -10.90
N TYR A 18 0.58 8.22 -11.76
CA TYR A 18 0.41 9.62 -11.35
C TYR A 18 -1.06 10.01 -11.11
N GLY A 19 -2.00 9.40 -11.81
CA GLY A 19 -3.43 9.57 -11.55
C GLY A 19 -3.82 9.08 -10.15
N ILE A 20 -3.31 7.93 -9.72
CA ILE A 20 -3.53 7.39 -8.37
C ILE A 20 -2.86 8.29 -7.33
N ILE A 21 -1.62 8.75 -7.58
CA ILE A 21 -0.93 9.70 -6.70
C ILE A 21 -1.77 10.97 -6.54
N ALA A 22 -2.23 11.55 -7.65
CA ALA A 22 -3.07 12.76 -7.62
C ALA A 22 -4.39 12.53 -6.88
N ALA A 23 -5.05 11.38 -7.06
CA ALA A 23 -6.28 11.02 -6.35
C ALA A 23 -6.08 10.93 -4.84
N ASN A 24 -4.98 10.31 -4.38
CA ASN A 24 -4.63 10.22 -2.96
C ASN A 24 -4.32 11.58 -2.36
N LEU A 25 -3.55 12.42 -3.07
CA LEU A 25 -3.26 13.78 -2.62
C LEU A 25 -4.53 14.65 -2.60
N ALA A 26 -5.41 14.50 -3.59
CA ALA A 26 -6.71 15.18 -3.59
C ALA A 26 -7.59 14.74 -2.41
N ALA A 27 -7.66 13.44 -2.11
CA ALA A 27 -8.37 12.94 -0.94
C ALA A 27 -7.78 13.51 0.37
N TRP A 28 -6.45 13.56 0.49
CA TRP A 28 -5.76 14.14 1.65
C TRP A 28 -6.10 15.61 1.84
N VAL A 29 -6.13 16.39 0.76
CA VAL A 29 -6.42 17.84 0.82
C VAL A 29 -7.92 18.11 1.02
N LEU A 30 -8.78 17.50 0.18
CA LEU A 30 -10.20 17.86 0.08
C LEU A 30 -11.09 17.12 1.08
N VAL A 31 -10.74 15.88 1.44
CA VAL A 31 -11.55 15.04 2.35
C VAL A 31 -10.97 15.06 3.76
N GLN A 32 -9.65 14.92 3.87
CA GLN A 32 -8.96 14.81 5.17
C GLN A 32 -8.43 16.15 5.71
N GLY A 33 -8.73 17.26 5.03
CA GLY A 33 -8.37 18.62 5.47
C GLY A 33 -6.87 18.81 5.73
N MET A 34 -6.01 18.16 4.94
CA MET A 34 -4.54 18.15 5.11
C MET A 34 -4.09 17.62 6.49
N GLY A 35 -4.88 16.77 7.10
CA GLY A 35 -4.60 16.20 8.43
C GLY A 35 -5.09 17.05 9.59
N ALA A 36 -5.92 18.07 9.34
CA ALA A 36 -6.52 18.89 10.37
C ALA A 36 -7.77 18.22 10.97
N GLU A 37 -7.94 18.39 12.30
CA GLU A 37 -9.17 17.97 12.98
C GLU A 37 -10.30 19.00 12.76
N PRO A 38 -11.57 18.57 12.67
CA PRO A 38 -12.08 17.20 12.80
C PRO A 38 -12.11 16.39 11.49
N ALA A 39 -11.69 16.95 10.36
CA ALA A 39 -11.78 16.30 9.05
C ALA A 39 -10.98 14.98 8.99
N LEU A 40 -9.79 14.95 9.62
CA LEU A 40 -8.96 13.75 9.67
C LEU A 40 -9.67 12.61 10.40
N SER A 41 -10.09 12.83 11.65
CA SER A 41 -10.74 11.80 12.46
C SER A 41 -12.05 11.33 11.83
N HIS A 42 -12.87 12.26 11.34
CA HIS A 42 -14.13 11.93 10.66
C HIS A 42 -13.91 11.03 9.45
N SER A 43 -12.94 11.36 8.57
CA SER A 43 -12.66 10.56 7.38
C SER A 43 -12.05 9.19 7.69
N VAL A 44 -11.16 9.10 8.67
CA VAL A 44 -10.57 7.83 9.12
C VAL A 44 -11.65 6.91 9.71
N CYS A 45 -12.58 7.45 10.50
CA CYS A 45 -13.65 6.67 11.10
C CYS A 45 -14.72 6.24 10.08
N SER A 46 -15.10 7.12 9.13
CA SER A 46 -16.22 6.85 8.22
C SER A 46 -15.82 6.16 6.91
N LEU A 47 -14.57 6.33 6.45
CA LEU A 47 -14.07 5.81 5.17
C LEU A 47 -12.96 4.77 5.34
N GLY A 48 -12.40 4.62 6.54
CA GLY A 48 -11.45 3.56 6.89
C GLY A 48 -12.14 2.20 6.97
N LEU A 49 -11.40 1.14 6.76
CA LEU A 49 -11.89 -0.23 6.89
C LEU A 49 -11.70 -0.72 8.33
N ILE A 50 -12.80 -1.00 9.01
CA ILE A 50 -12.81 -1.62 10.35
C ILE A 50 -13.16 -3.10 10.18
N PRO A 51 -12.19 -4.04 10.37
CA PRO A 51 -12.42 -5.47 10.14
C PRO A 51 -13.60 -6.02 10.91
N GLY A 52 -13.69 -5.75 12.21
CA GLY A 52 -14.76 -6.26 13.06
C GLY A 52 -16.14 -5.70 12.74
N GLU A 53 -16.21 -4.47 12.23
CA GLU A 53 -17.44 -3.87 11.71
C GLU A 53 -17.87 -4.57 10.41
N LEU A 54 -16.95 -4.74 9.46
CA LEU A 54 -17.22 -5.44 8.19
C LEU A 54 -17.71 -6.88 8.42
N MET A 55 -17.14 -7.55 9.43
CA MET A 55 -17.49 -8.94 9.79
C MET A 55 -18.72 -9.04 10.71
N GLY A 56 -19.32 -7.91 11.13
CA GLY A 56 -20.44 -7.88 12.06
C GLY A 56 -20.10 -8.41 13.46
N ARG A 57 -18.82 -8.32 13.86
CA ARG A 57 -18.32 -8.85 15.14
C ARG A 57 -18.25 -7.80 16.26
N ILE A 58 -18.40 -6.51 15.90
CA ILE A 58 -18.40 -5.41 16.84
C ILE A 58 -19.84 -4.90 16.97
N PRO A 59 -20.39 -4.79 18.20
CA PRO A 59 -21.72 -4.23 18.42
C PRO A 59 -21.82 -2.77 17.94
N ALA A 60 -22.95 -2.41 17.33
CA ALA A 60 -23.24 -1.02 17.01
C ALA A 60 -23.22 -0.15 18.28
N GLY A 61 -22.70 1.07 18.16
CA GLY A 61 -22.49 1.97 19.29
C GLY A 61 -21.15 1.80 20.01
N THR A 62 -20.34 0.78 19.64
CA THR A 62 -18.99 0.63 20.20
C THR A 62 -18.12 1.84 19.87
N SER A 63 -17.47 2.39 20.89
CA SER A 63 -16.55 3.52 20.75
C SER A 63 -15.11 3.04 20.91
N VAL A 64 -14.25 3.34 19.92
CA VAL A 64 -12.87 2.88 19.85
C VAL A 64 -11.93 4.07 19.81
N PRO A 65 -11.01 4.25 20.79
CA PRO A 65 -10.00 5.29 20.73
C PRO A 65 -9.01 5.00 19.61
N VAL A 66 -8.82 5.95 18.70
CA VAL A 66 -7.92 5.82 17.53
C VAL A 66 -6.76 6.81 17.58
N GLY A 67 -6.74 7.68 18.59
CA GLY A 67 -5.69 8.67 18.83
C GLY A 67 -5.97 9.50 20.07
N PRO A 68 -5.07 10.38 20.48
CA PRO A 68 -5.28 11.27 21.63
C PRO A 68 -6.54 12.13 21.44
N GLY A 69 -7.56 11.87 22.25
CA GLY A 69 -8.83 12.62 22.21
C GLY A 69 -9.74 12.30 21.01
N VAL A 70 -9.39 11.31 20.19
CA VAL A 70 -10.16 10.88 19.00
C VAL A 70 -10.74 9.50 19.22
N THR A 71 -12.06 9.39 19.04
CA THR A 71 -12.79 8.15 19.19
C THR A 71 -13.64 7.89 17.94
N CYS A 72 -13.46 6.75 17.32
CA CYS A 72 -14.36 6.27 16.26
C CYS A 72 -15.56 5.56 16.91
N ARG A 73 -16.74 5.81 16.40
CA ARG A 73 -17.95 5.11 16.77
C ARG A 73 -18.41 4.18 15.66
N VAL A 74 -18.58 2.93 15.98
CA VAL A 74 -19.13 1.91 15.07
C VAL A 74 -20.66 2.05 15.08
N ASP A 75 -21.23 2.74 14.11
CA ASP A 75 -22.66 3.09 14.11
C ASP A 75 -23.50 2.19 13.19
N GLN A 76 -22.89 1.48 12.25
CA GLN A 76 -23.57 0.72 11.21
C GLN A 76 -22.94 -0.67 11.03
N PRO A 77 -23.68 -1.66 10.51
CA PRO A 77 -23.07 -2.87 9.99
C PRO A 77 -22.13 -2.48 8.83
N GLY A 78 -20.96 -3.15 8.78
CA GLY A 78 -19.82 -2.80 7.96
C GLY A 78 -20.14 -2.35 6.54
N HIS A 79 -19.56 -1.26 6.15
CA HIS A 79 -19.80 -0.61 4.88
C HIS A 79 -18.84 -1.21 3.80
N PRO A 80 -19.31 -2.02 2.84
CA PRO A 80 -18.44 -2.70 1.88
C PRO A 80 -17.56 -1.75 1.05
N LEU A 81 -17.99 -0.50 0.85
CA LEU A 81 -17.18 0.52 0.15
C LEU A 81 -15.91 0.89 0.92
N ALA A 82 -15.85 0.64 2.25
CA ALA A 82 -14.64 0.84 3.04
C ALA A 82 -13.45 0.01 2.52
N LEU A 83 -13.70 -1.13 1.86
CA LEU A 83 -12.67 -1.90 1.17
C LEU A 83 -11.92 -1.09 0.10
N LEU A 84 -12.59 -0.12 -0.54
CA LEU A 84 -12.00 0.74 -1.56
C LEU A 84 -11.64 2.11 -1.01
N THR A 85 -12.52 2.75 -0.22
CA THR A 85 -12.29 4.11 0.28
C THR A 85 -11.09 4.19 1.21
N SER A 86 -10.87 3.17 2.03
CA SER A 86 -9.72 3.08 2.93
C SER A 86 -8.37 3.17 2.22
N MET A 87 -8.29 2.74 0.96
CA MET A 87 -7.07 2.82 0.14
C MET A 87 -6.64 4.25 -0.19
N PHE A 88 -7.55 5.24 -0.04
CA PHE A 88 -7.29 6.64 -0.33
C PHE A 88 -7.19 7.51 0.93
N MET A 89 -7.50 6.95 2.10
CA MET A 89 -7.40 7.66 3.38
C MET A 89 -6.02 7.44 4.00
N HIS A 90 -5.51 8.42 4.73
CA HIS A 90 -4.21 8.36 5.39
C HIS A 90 -4.28 8.95 6.79
N GLY A 91 -3.42 8.49 7.70
CA GLY A 91 -3.39 8.94 9.08
C GLY A 91 -2.45 10.11 9.36
N SER A 92 -1.57 10.47 8.41
CA SER A 92 -0.60 11.56 8.61
C SER A 92 0.07 11.97 7.29
N TRP A 93 0.76 13.11 7.29
CA TRP A 93 1.59 13.56 6.17
C TRP A 93 2.69 12.55 5.81
N PHE A 94 3.38 11.97 6.81
CA PHE A 94 4.39 10.95 6.54
C PHE A 94 3.80 9.71 5.90
N HIS A 95 2.57 9.35 6.28
CA HIS A 95 1.88 8.18 5.73
C HIS A 95 1.52 8.40 4.25
N VAL A 96 0.88 9.53 3.89
CA VAL A 96 0.52 9.81 2.49
C VAL A 96 1.77 10.00 1.63
N LEU A 97 2.74 10.81 2.08
CA LEU A 97 3.95 11.07 1.30
C LEU A 97 4.80 9.80 1.10
N GLY A 98 4.93 8.98 2.14
CA GLY A 98 5.62 7.69 2.04
C GLY A 98 4.96 6.75 1.02
N ASN A 99 3.64 6.64 1.06
CA ASN A 99 2.88 5.86 0.09
C ASN A 99 3.08 6.37 -1.35
N MET A 100 2.93 7.66 -1.57
CA MET A 100 3.10 8.25 -2.91
C MET A 100 4.52 8.09 -3.42
N TRP A 101 5.50 8.17 -2.53
CA TRP A 101 6.90 7.95 -2.87
C TRP A 101 7.17 6.51 -3.34
N PHE A 102 6.71 5.51 -2.59
CA PHE A 102 6.88 4.11 -3.00
C PHE A 102 6.13 3.79 -4.30
N LEU A 103 4.92 4.33 -4.46
CA LEU A 103 4.18 4.18 -5.70
C LEU A 103 4.88 4.84 -6.88
N HIS A 104 5.49 6.02 -6.68
CA HIS A 104 6.30 6.69 -7.70
C HIS A 104 7.51 5.86 -8.13
N VAL A 105 8.24 5.25 -7.16
CA VAL A 105 9.46 4.49 -7.45
C VAL A 105 9.18 3.17 -8.18
N PHE A 106 8.10 2.46 -7.83
CA PHE A 106 7.86 1.11 -8.33
C PHE A 106 6.67 1.00 -9.29
N GLY A 107 5.70 1.90 -9.20
CA GLY A 107 4.46 1.83 -9.96
C GLY A 107 4.64 2.07 -11.45
N ASN A 108 5.51 3.00 -11.81
CA ASN A 108 5.82 3.37 -13.19
C ASN A 108 6.26 2.18 -14.05
N ASN A 109 7.15 1.33 -13.52
CA ASN A 109 7.68 0.16 -14.24
C ASN A 109 6.68 -0.98 -14.35
N VAL A 110 5.84 -1.17 -13.33
CA VAL A 110 4.77 -2.17 -13.37
C VAL A 110 3.68 -1.75 -14.34
N GLU A 111 3.29 -0.46 -14.35
CA GLU A 111 2.37 0.10 -15.35
C GLU A 111 2.90 -0.05 -16.77
N ASP A 112 4.21 0.17 -16.96
CA ASP A 112 4.85 0.10 -18.29
C ASP A 112 4.67 -1.26 -18.97
N VAL A 113 4.67 -2.35 -18.22
CA VAL A 113 4.55 -3.71 -18.76
C VAL A 113 3.17 -4.35 -18.62
N MET A 114 2.30 -3.78 -17.80
CA MET A 114 0.88 -4.18 -17.74
C MET A 114 0.02 -3.38 -18.72
N GLY A 115 0.36 -2.10 -18.91
CA GLY A 115 -0.47 -1.10 -19.59
C GLY A 115 -1.53 -0.53 -18.64
N ARG A 116 -2.04 0.65 -18.99
CA ARG A 116 -2.85 1.53 -18.11
C ARG A 116 -4.04 0.84 -17.44
N PHE A 117 -4.94 0.23 -18.22
CA PHE A 117 -6.17 -0.36 -17.69
C PHE A 117 -5.91 -1.61 -16.83
N ARG A 118 -4.96 -2.45 -17.26
CA ARG A 118 -4.57 -3.64 -16.49
C ARG A 118 -3.90 -3.25 -15.19
N PHE A 119 -3.04 -2.23 -15.20
CA PHE A 119 -2.38 -1.73 -14.00
C PHE A 119 -3.39 -1.15 -12.99
N LEU A 120 -4.38 -0.36 -13.45
CA LEU A 120 -5.43 0.14 -12.56
C LEU A 120 -6.22 -1.00 -11.91
N ALA A 121 -6.66 -1.98 -12.70
CA ALA A 121 -7.38 -3.14 -12.18
C ALA A 121 -6.50 -3.97 -11.23
N PHE A 122 -5.23 -4.18 -11.57
CA PHE A 122 -4.25 -4.84 -10.72
C PHE A 122 -4.06 -4.12 -9.38
N TYR A 123 -3.90 -2.80 -9.39
CA TYR A 123 -3.74 -1.98 -8.18
C TYR A 123 -4.95 -2.12 -7.25
N LEU A 124 -6.17 -2.00 -7.79
CA LEU A 124 -7.40 -2.13 -7.00
C LEU A 124 -7.57 -3.53 -6.43
N LEU A 125 -7.35 -4.58 -7.23
CA LEU A 125 -7.44 -5.96 -6.77
C LEU A 125 -6.33 -6.31 -5.77
N GLY A 126 -5.13 -5.76 -5.94
CA GLY A 126 -4.05 -5.87 -4.96
C GLY A 126 -4.43 -5.26 -3.61
N GLY A 127 -5.09 -4.10 -3.62
CA GLY A 127 -5.63 -3.48 -2.42
C GLY A 127 -6.74 -4.29 -1.76
N LEU A 128 -7.62 -4.90 -2.55
CA LEU A 128 -8.65 -5.81 -2.02
C LEU A 128 -8.03 -7.08 -1.42
N ALA A 129 -7.01 -7.65 -2.03
CA ALA A 129 -6.27 -8.79 -1.47
C ALA A 129 -5.60 -8.42 -0.14
N ALA A 130 -5.04 -7.22 -0.05
CA ALA A 130 -4.47 -6.68 1.18
C ALA A 130 -5.52 -6.52 2.28
N ALA A 131 -6.68 -5.92 1.94
CA ALA A 131 -7.81 -5.77 2.86
C ALA A 131 -8.32 -7.11 3.35
N ALA A 132 -8.48 -8.09 2.46
CA ALA A 132 -8.90 -9.44 2.81
C ALA A 132 -7.91 -10.11 3.78
N ALA A 133 -6.60 -9.99 3.53
CA ALA A 133 -5.58 -10.54 4.43
C ALA A 133 -5.64 -9.92 5.83
N GLN A 134 -5.83 -8.62 5.94
CA GLN A 134 -5.96 -7.94 7.23
C GLN A 134 -7.25 -8.36 7.96
N VAL A 135 -8.38 -8.42 7.26
CA VAL A 135 -9.66 -8.86 7.84
C VAL A 135 -9.58 -10.30 8.34
N LEU A 136 -8.94 -11.21 7.57
CA LEU A 136 -8.75 -12.60 7.98
C LEU A 136 -7.81 -12.76 9.17
N ALA A 137 -6.75 -11.95 9.24
CA ALA A 137 -5.77 -12.01 10.32
C ALA A 137 -6.30 -11.38 11.63
N ALA A 138 -7.16 -10.37 11.55
CA ALA A 138 -7.69 -9.66 12.71
C ALA A 138 -9.20 -9.36 12.55
N PRO A 139 -10.06 -10.40 12.47
CA PRO A 139 -11.48 -10.24 12.14
C PRO A 139 -12.30 -9.52 13.21
N ASP A 140 -11.78 -9.44 14.42
CA ASP A 140 -12.43 -8.78 15.57
C ASP A 140 -11.87 -7.36 15.82
N SER A 141 -10.93 -6.91 14.99
CA SER A 141 -10.30 -5.60 15.18
C SER A 141 -11.28 -4.45 14.98
N ALA A 142 -11.36 -3.58 15.98
CA ALA A 142 -12.15 -2.35 15.92
C ALA A 142 -11.35 -1.14 15.39
N ILE A 143 -10.09 -1.32 15.05
CA ILE A 143 -9.19 -0.25 14.62
C ILE A 143 -9.35 0.00 13.12
N PRO A 144 -9.62 1.27 12.70
CA PRO A 144 -9.70 1.60 11.29
C PRO A 144 -8.37 1.37 10.57
N MET A 145 -8.40 0.61 9.50
CA MET A 145 -7.31 0.47 8.56
C MET A 145 -7.46 1.50 7.45
N VAL A 146 -6.41 2.26 7.18
CA VAL A 146 -6.33 3.27 6.11
C VAL A 146 -4.98 3.23 5.43
N GLY A 147 -4.93 3.59 4.16
CA GLY A 147 -3.70 3.77 3.39
C GLY A 147 -3.67 2.99 2.08
N ALA A 148 -2.99 3.58 1.10
CA ALA A 148 -2.69 2.95 -0.19
C ALA A 148 -1.68 1.79 -0.09
N SER A 149 -1.03 1.64 1.08
CA SER A 149 0.15 0.78 1.26
C SER A 149 -0.07 -0.69 0.97
N GLY A 150 -1.28 -1.21 1.18
CA GLY A 150 -1.63 -2.59 0.81
C GLY A 150 -1.58 -2.82 -0.71
N ALA A 151 -2.19 -1.92 -1.49
CA ALA A 151 -2.12 -1.96 -2.96
C ALA A 151 -0.71 -1.67 -3.48
N ILE A 152 0.04 -0.78 -2.83
CA ILE A 152 1.46 -0.53 -3.14
C ILE A 152 2.30 -1.77 -2.81
N GLY A 153 1.96 -2.51 -1.75
CA GLY A 153 2.52 -3.83 -1.48
C GLY A 153 2.38 -4.78 -2.67
N ALA A 154 1.21 -4.80 -3.31
CA ALA A 154 1.00 -5.60 -4.52
C ALA A 154 1.87 -5.12 -5.69
N VAL A 155 2.01 -3.80 -5.88
CA VAL A 155 2.92 -3.23 -6.88
C VAL A 155 4.37 -3.67 -6.62
N MET A 156 4.84 -3.63 -5.37
CA MET A 156 6.19 -4.07 -4.99
C MET A 156 6.36 -5.58 -5.16
N GLY A 157 5.35 -6.38 -4.84
CA GLY A 157 5.34 -7.84 -5.08
C GLY A 157 5.44 -8.16 -6.57
N SER A 158 4.73 -7.40 -7.42
CA SER A 158 4.85 -7.50 -8.87
C SER A 158 6.25 -7.08 -9.35
N TYR A 159 6.76 -5.97 -8.86
CA TYR A 159 8.07 -5.44 -9.25
C TYR A 159 9.19 -6.46 -8.99
N VAL A 160 9.20 -7.11 -7.82
CA VAL A 160 10.24 -8.10 -7.50
C VAL A 160 10.20 -9.34 -8.40
N VAL A 161 9.02 -9.73 -8.89
CA VAL A 161 8.86 -10.84 -9.85
C VAL A 161 9.34 -10.44 -11.23
N LEU A 162 9.03 -9.22 -11.66
CA LEU A 162 9.34 -8.72 -13.00
C LEU A 162 10.82 -8.33 -13.14
N TYR A 163 11.40 -7.72 -12.10
CA TYR A 163 12.70 -7.07 -12.12
C TYR A 163 13.54 -7.37 -10.87
N PRO A 164 13.77 -8.65 -10.51
CA PRO A 164 14.41 -9.01 -9.24
C PRO A 164 15.82 -8.44 -9.09
N ARG A 165 16.54 -8.27 -10.19
CA ARG A 165 17.93 -7.79 -10.19
C ARG A 165 18.07 -6.32 -10.55
N ALA A 166 16.99 -5.60 -10.83
CA ALA A 166 17.06 -4.15 -11.09
C ALA A 166 17.67 -3.43 -9.89
N GLY A 167 18.60 -2.53 -10.15
CA GLY A 167 19.23 -1.71 -9.12
C GLY A 167 18.22 -0.73 -8.51
N VAL A 168 18.14 -0.70 -7.18
CA VAL A 168 17.35 0.28 -6.43
C VAL A 168 18.32 1.11 -5.59
N GLN A 169 18.44 2.39 -5.91
CA GLN A 169 19.21 3.33 -5.11
C GLN A 169 18.50 3.52 -3.78
N THR A 170 19.13 3.02 -2.72
CA THR A 170 18.53 2.90 -1.40
C THR A 170 19.37 3.66 -0.39
N PHE A 171 18.72 4.52 0.38
CA PHE A 171 19.33 5.11 1.56
C PHE A 171 19.24 4.12 2.70
N VAL A 172 20.40 3.60 3.10
CA VAL A 172 20.52 2.62 4.18
C VAL A 172 21.00 3.35 5.44
N PHE A 173 20.21 3.25 6.50
CA PHE A 173 20.52 3.80 7.80
C PHE A 173 20.73 2.67 8.80
N LEU A 174 21.93 2.59 9.37
CA LEU A 174 22.34 1.59 10.36
C LEU A 174 22.91 2.30 11.59
N GLY A 175 22.05 2.85 12.42
CA GLY A 175 22.46 3.62 13.60
C GLY A 175 23.23 4.88 13.22
N ILE A 176 24.55 4.91 13.53
CA ILE A 176 25.43 6.07 13.22
C ILE A 176 25.89 6.10 11.75
N TRP A 177 25.66 5.02 10.99
CA TRP A 177 26.08 4.93 9.58
C TRP A 177 24.87 5.17 8.68
N ALA A 178 25.01 6.16 7.79
CA ALA A 178 24.02 6.44 6.75
C ALA A 178 24.73 6.48 5.40
N ARG A 179 24.27 5.67 4.43
CA ARG A 179 24.92 5.55 3.13
C ARG A 179 23.90 5.29 2.02
N MET A 180 24.15 5.89 0.86
CA MET A 180 23.49 5.51 -0.39
C MET A 180 24.13 4.25 -0.94
N MET A 181 23.30 3.26 -1.28
CA MET A 181 23.73 2.01 -1.90
C MET A 181 22.76 1.64 -3.01
N VAL A 182 23.27 1.02 -4.06
CA VAL A 182 22.44 0.37 -5.08
C VAL A 182 22.26 -1.07 -4.66
N LEU A 183 21.04 -1.45 -4.34
CA LEU A 183 20.68 -2.80 -3.95
C LEU A 183 19.82 -3.44 -5.03
N PRO A 184 20.00 -4.74 -5.33
CA PRO A 184 19.04 -5.47 -6.16
C PRO A 184 17.64 -5.41 -5.55
N ALA A 185 16.61 -5.27 -6.39
CA ALA A 185 15.23 -5.13 -5.94
C ALA A 185 14.79 -6.26 -5.00
N PHE A 186 15.20 -7.52 -5.28
CA PHE A 186 14.85 -8.65 -4.41
C PHE A 186 15.39 -8.52 -2.99
N LEU A 187 16.57 -7.91 -2.78
CA LEU A 187 17.11 -7.69 -1.44
C LEU A 187 16.37 -6.55 -0.73
N MET A 188 16.16 -5.43 -1.40
CA MET A 188 15.49 -4.27 -0.82
C MET A 188 14.03 -4.59 -0.47
N LEU A 189 13.28 -5.15 -1.41
CA LEU A 189 11.86 -5.47 -1.25
C LEU A 189 11.65 -6.70 -0.36
N GLY A 190 12.55 -7.69 -0.44
CA GLY A 190 12.55 -8.85 0.46
C GLY A 190 12.80 -8.46 1.91
N TYR A 191 13.74 -7.53 2.17
CA TYR A 191 13.96 -6.97 3.51
C TYR A 191 12.71 -6.22 4.00
N TRP A 192 12.10 -5.37 3.16
CA TRP A 192 10.86 -4.68 3.51
C TRP A 192 9.73 -5.66 3.86
N PHE A 193 9.55 -6.69 3.03
CA PHE A 193 8.55 -7.74 3.25
C PHE A 193 8.79 -8.51 4.55
N LEU A 194 10.04 -8.90 4.81
CA LEU A 194 10.41 -9.60 6.05
C LEU A 194 10.09 -8.75 7.28
N LEU A 195 10.36 -7.45 7.24
CA LEU A 195 9.99 -6.55 8.33
C LEU A 195 8.48 -6.50 8.55
N GLN A 196 7.66 -6.48 7.47
CA GLN A 196 6.21 -6.51 7.61
C GLN A 196 5.74 -7.82 8.25
N LEU A 197 6.29 -8.96 7.82
CA LEU A 197 5.94 -10.27 8.34
C LEU A 197 6.30 -10.41 9.83
N LEU A 198 7.53 -10.03 10.21
CA LEU A 198 7.98 -10.07 11.61
C LEU A 198 7.19 -9.09 12.48
N SER A 199 6.96 -7.88 12.00
CA SER A 199 6.18 -6.89 12.74
C SER A 199 4.73 -7.34 12.93
N GLY A 200 4.11 -7.93 11.91
CA GLY A 200 2.76 -8.49 12.03
C GLY A 200 2.68 -9.67 13.01
N ALA A 201 3.70 -10.54 13.00
CA ALA A 201 3.75 -11.69 13.92
C ALA A 201 4.03 -11.29 15.38
N LEU A 202 4.70 -10.16 15.61
CA LEU A 202 5.07 -9.66 16.94
C LEU A 202 4.14 -8.57 17.46
N ALA A 203 3.28 -8.01 16.60
CA ALA A 203 2.34 -6.96 17.01
C ALA A 203 1.33 -7.48 18.03
N PRO A 204 1.04 -6.73 19.11
CA PRO A 204 -0.04 -7.07 20.01
C PRO A 204 -1.38 -7.08 19.26
N SER A 205 -2.25 -8.04 19.59
CA SER A 205 -3.57 -8.20 18.97
C SER A 205 -4.49 -6.98 19.17
N GLU A 206 -4.25 -6.18 20.21
CA GLU A 206 -5.05 -5.01 20.60
C GLU A 206 -4.33 -3.67 20.35
N GLY A 207 -3.14 -3.68 19.74
CA GLY A 207 -2.35 -2.48 19.47
C GLY A 207 -2.80 -1.77 18.19
N GLY A 208 -3.21 -0.50 18.29
CA GLY A 208 -3.38 0.39 17.14
C GLY A 208 -2.03 0.61 16.44
N GLY A 209 -2.03 0.75 15.11
CA GLY A 209 -0.80 1.01 14.37
C GLY A 209 -0.87 0.61 12.91
N VAL A 210 0.21 0.05 12.40
CA VAL A 210 0.34 -0.35 11.00
C VAL A 210 -0.38 -1.67 10.74
N ALA A 211 -1.16 -1.72 9.66
CA ALA A 211 -1.84 -2.94 9.20
C ALA A 211 -0.85 -3.88 8.47
N PHE A 212 0.04 -4.52 9.22
CA PHE A 212 1.13 -5.33 8.68
C PHE A 212 0.64 -6.47 7.79
N TRP A 213 -0.46 -7.13 8.18
CA TRP A 213 -1.04 -8.23 7.39
C TRP A 213 -1.63 -7.75 6.07
N ALA A 214 -2.11 -6.51 5.99
CA ALA A 214 -2.47 -5.91 4.71
C ALA A 214 -1.26 -5.76 3.79
N HIS A 215 -0.10 -5.36 4.33
CA HIS A 215 1.12 -5.25 3.56
C HIS A 215 1.59 -6.62 3.05
N VAL A 216 1.60 -7.64 3.93
CA VAL A 216 1.95 -9.03 3.57
C VAL A 216 0.98 -9.57 2.52
N GLY A 217 -0.31 -9.44 2.75
CA GLY A 217 -1.35 -9.91 1.82
C GLY A 217 -1.31 -9.19 0.47
N GLY A 218 -1.08 -7.88 0.48
CA GLY A 218 -0.88 -7.11 -0.74
C GLY A 218 0.32 -7.60 -1.54
N PHE A 219 1.49 -7.72 -0.90
CA PHE A 219 2.72 -8.16 -1.55
C PHE A 219 2.58 -9.55 -2.18
N LEU A 220 2.07 -10.53 -1.42
CA LEU A 220 1.84 -11.88 -1.93
C LEU A 220 0.75 -11.90 -3.01
N GLY A 221 -0.33 -11.14 -2.82
CA GLY A 221 -1.39 -10.96 -3.82
C GLY A 221 -0.84 -10.40 -5.13
N GLY A 222 0.07 -9.43 -5.05
CA GLY A 222 0.75 -8.87 -6.21
C GLY A 222 1.58 -9.89 -6.98
N ILE A 223 2.34 -10.74 -6.27
CA ILE A 223 3.09 -11.85 -6.89
C ILE A 223 2.14 -12.77 -7.67
N VAL A 224 1.04 -13.19 -7.04
CA VAL A 224 0.06 -14.12 -7.62
C VAL A 224 -0.71 -13.50 -8.79
N LEU A 225 -1.08 -12.23 -8.69
CA LEU A 225 -1.84 -11.52 -9.72
C LEU A 225 -0.99 -11.13 -10.94
N THR A 226 0.32 -10.95 -10.79
CA THR A 226 1.20 -10.47 -11.86
C THR A 226 1.04 -11.24 -13.18
N PRO A 227 1.05 -12.58 -13.24
CA PRO A 227 0.91 -13.31 -14.49
C PRO A 227 -0.40 -13.05 -15.22
N LEU A 228 -1.48 -12.73 -14.49
CA LEU A 228 -2.81 -12.49 -15.05
C LEU A 228 -2.93 -11.11 -15.72
N PHE A 229 -2.19 -10.12 -15.19
CA PHE A 229 -2.27 -8.73 -15.65
C PHE A 229 -1.13 -8.34 -16.58
N LEU A 230 -0.08 -9.15 -16.64
CA LEU A 230 1.09 -8.89 -17.46
C LEU A 230 0.75 -8.89 -18.97
N ASN A 231 1.22 -7.86 -19.68
CA ASN A 231 1.19 -7.83 -21.11
C ASN A 231 2.54 -8.34 -21.67
N ARG A 232 2.56 -9.57 -22.16
CA ARG A 232 3.78 -10.23 -22.64
C ARG A 232 4.49 -9.45 -23.75
N ARG A 233 3.74 -8.75 -24.62
CA ARG A 233 4.31 -7.91 -25.67
C ARG A 233 5.03 -6.70 -25.07
N LEU A 234 4.38 -5.97 -24.16
CA LEU A 234 4.99 -4.80 -23.50
C LEU A 234 6.23 -5.19 -22.69
N LEU A 235 6.18 -6.35 -22.02
CA LEU A 235 7.36 -6.89 -21.32
C LEU A 235 8.50 -7.20 -22.25
N ALA A 236 8.23 -7.83 -23.41
CA ALA A 236 9.26 -8.15 -24.40
C ALA A 236 9.90 -6.88 -24.98
N GLU A 237 9.09 -5.86 -25.29
CA GLU A 237 9.57 -4.54 -25.74
C GLU A 237 10.46 -3.88 -24.66
N HIS A 238 10.04 -3.93 -23.39
CA HIS A 238 10.80 -3.38 -22.27
C HIS A 238 12.15 -4.09 -22.11
N LYS A 239 12.17 -5.42 -22.09
CA LYS A 239 13.41 -6.23 -22.00
C LYS A 239 14.37 -5.95 -23.14
N ALA A 240 13.86 -5.85 -24.37
CA ALA A 240 14.67 -5.55 -25.54
C ALA A 240 15.35 -4.18 -25.46
N ALA A 241 14.65 -3.18 -24.87
CA ALA A 241 15.16 -1.83 -24.77
C ALA A 241 16.11 -1.61 -23.59
N THR A 242 15.91 -2.32 -22.46
CA THR A 242 16.62 -2.06 -21.20
C THR A 242 17.66 -3.14 -20.84
N GLY A 243 17.55 -4.33 -21.43
CA GLY A 243 18.35 -5.50 -21.04
C GLY A 243 18.02 -6.06 -19.65
N LEU A 244 17.01 -5.53 -18.98
CA LEU A 244 16.56 -5.99 -17.66
C LEU A 244 15.53 -7.11 -17.78
N ALA A 245 15.80 -8.21 -17.09
CA ALA A 245 14.92 -9.38 -17.05
C ALA A 245 14.91 -10.01 -15.66
#